data_1ce3c5ff826a2d6499c432434ad14ae6
#
_entry.id   1ce3c5ff826a2d6499c432434ad14ae6
#
_cell.length_a   1.000
_cell.length_b   1.000
_cell.length_c   1.000
_cell.angle_alpha   90.00
_cell.angle_beta   90.00
_cell.angle_gamma   90.00
#
_symmetry.space_group_name_H-M   'P 1'
#
loop_
_entity.id
_entity.type
_entity.pdbx_description
1 polymer ?
#
loop_
_entity_poly.entity_id
_entity_poly.type
_entity_poly.pdbx_seq_one_letter_code
_entity_poly.pdbx_strand_id
1 'polypeptide(L)'
;MTALDVPSGTPARVDTPAPGDARLARLSLNQRTTANWSLREAVEGAAAAGLPAIGLWREPVGEVGVETARRIVDDAGLRVSSLCRGGFFTASDPTERAKAHDDNLRALDEAAALGTTVLVLVPGGLPPGDKDLAGARQRAAEAVAALVPAAVERGVTLGIEPMNPIYAADRGVISTLAQALDIAEGFAPHEVGVVVDTFHLWWEPGVPEQLARAGERIVAYQVCDWITPLPADSLLARGMMGDGHIDFPAFTRAVAAAGYTGDVEVEIFHADVWAAPGEEVVATMARRYVELVQPHL
;
A
#
# COMPACT_ATOMS: atom_id res chain seq x y z
N MET A 1 5.12 11.40 42.30
CA MET A 1 4.70 10.69 41.08
C MET A 1 3.17 10.81 41.03
N THR A 2 2.69 11.79 40.32
CA THR A 2 1.24 12.02 40.10
C THR A 2 0.80 11.16 38.94
N ALA A 3 -0.14 10.25 39.17
CA ALA A 3 -0.76 9.47 38.13
C ALA A 3 -1.46 10.40 37.15
N LEU A 4 -1.15 10.27 35.87
CA LEU A 4 -1.87 10.93 34.80
C LEU A 4 -3.24 10.26 34.70
N ASP A 5 -4.30 11.02 34.98
CA ASP A 5 -5.66 10.62 34.70
C ASP A 5 -5.83 10.44 33.17
N VAL A 6 -5.88 9.19 32.74
CA VAL A 6 -6.30 8.84 31.38
C VAL A 6 -7.82 8.84 31.38
N PRO A 7 -8.49 9.66 30.59
CA PRO A 7 -9.96 9.63 30.52
C PRO A 7 -10.42 8.28 29.97
N SER A 8 -11.06 7.48 30.80
CA SER A 8 -11.70 6.22 30.45
C SER A 8 -13.07 6.47 29.80
N GLY A 9 -13.08 7.10 28.64
CA GLY A 9 -14.25 7.17 27.78
C GLY A 9 -14.15 6.06 26.75
N THR A 10 -14.95 4.99 26.87
CA THR A 10 -15.16 4.07 25.75
C THR A 10 -15.68 4.92 24.58
N PRO A 11 -14.98 5.00 23.44
CA PRO A 11 -15.48 5.75 22.30
C PRO A 11 -16.85 5.20 21.89
N ALA A 12 -17.79 6.08 21.59
CA ALA A 12 -19.12 5.69 21.10
C ALA A 12 -18.91 4.81 19.87
N ARG A 13 -19.52 3.62 19.85
CA ARG A 13 -19.38 2.67 18.76
C ARG A 13 -19.93 3.33 17.49
N VAL A 14 -19.07 3.57 16.51
CA VAL A 14 -19.49 4.10 15.21
C VAL A 14 -20.22 2.99 14.46
N ASP A 15 -21.43 3.29 13.97
CA ASP A 15 -22.19 2.36 13.14
C ASP A 15 -21.46 2.14 11.80
N THR A 16 -21.65 0.95 11.21
CA THR A 16 -21.15 0.67 9.86
C THR A 16 -21.77 1.67 8.88
N PRO A 17 -20.97 2.43 8.13
CA PRO A 17 -21.51 3.41 7.20
C PRO A 17 -22.32 2.70 6.10
N ALA A 18 -23.41 3.33 5.68
CA ALA A 18 -24.23 2.84 4.58
C ALA A 18 -23.49 3.05 3.23
N PRO A 19 -23.79 2.26 2.20
CA PRO A 19 -23.33 2.53 0.84
C PRO A 19 -23.71 3.95 0.40
N GLY A 20 -22.74 4.72 -0.14
CA GLY A 20 -22.93 6.12 -0.52
C GLY A 20 -22.72 7.13 0.61
N ASP A 21 -22.31 6.70 1.79
CA ASP A 21 -21.89 7.61 2.86
C ASP A 21 -20.66 8.43 2.40
N ALA A 22 -20.80 9.76 2.45
CA ALA A 22 -19.75 10.68 1.98
C ALA A 22 -18.40 10.50 2.69
N ARG A 23 -18.40 9.93 3.91
CA ARG A 23 -17.18 9.61 4.64
C ARG A 23 -16.33 8.51 3.95
N LEU A 24 -16.94 7.72 3.06
CA LEU A 24 -16.25 6.66 2.30
C LEU A 24 -15.60 7.17 1.01
N ALA A 25 -15.73 8.44 0.66
CA ALA A 25 -15.32 9.00 -0.64
C ALA A 25 -13.84 8.78 -1.02
N ARG A 26 -12.98 8.52 -0.04
CA ARG A 26 -11.55 8.24 -0.23
C ARG A 26 -11.13 6.82 0.19
N LEU A 27 -12.07 5.97 0.59
CA LEU A 27 -11.74 4.61 1.02
C LEU A 27 -11.57 3.69 -0.18
N SER A 28 -10.45 2.97 -0.23
CA SER A 28 -10.14 1.93 -1.21
C SER A 28 -9.93 0.57 -0.53
N LEU A 29 -10.50 -0.47 -1.10
CA LEU A 29 -10.23 -1.85 -0.73
C LEU A 29 -8.96 -2.32 -1.46
N ASN A 30 -7.89 -2.70 -0.75
CA ASN A 30 -6.85 -3.51 -1.37
C ASN A 30 -7.33 -4.95 -1.48
N GLN A 31 -7.20 -5.53 -2.66
CA GLN A 31 -7.70 -6.88 -2.98
C GLN A 31 -7.15 -7.97 -2.03
N ARG A 32 -5.95 -7.79 -1.46
CA ARG A 32 -5.38 -8.74 -0.49
C ARG A 32 -6.10 -8.74 0.86
N THR A 33 -6.86 -7.71 1.19
CA THR A 33 -7.69 -7.70 2.41
C THR A 33 -8.80 -8.74 2.35
N THR A 34 -9.31 -9.03 1.18
CA THR A 34 -10.29 -10.09 0.91
C THR A 34 -9.70 -11.17 0.01
N ALA A 35 -8.55 -11.74 0.39
CA ALA A 35 -7.78 -12.66 -0.45
C ALA A 35 -8.50 -14.00 -0.77
N ASN A 36 -9.57 -14.32 -0.05
CA ASN A 36 -10.48 -15.43 -0.35
C ASN A 36 -11.49 -15.12 -1.47
N TRP A 37 -11.59 -13.88 -1.90
CA TRP A 37 -12.42 -13.47 -3.03
C TRP A 37 -11.61 -13.49 -4.33
N SER A 38 -12.26 -13.91 -5.43
CA SER A 38 -11.76 -13.65 -6.77
C SER A 38 -11.73 -12.15 -7.06
N LEU A 39 -11.03 -11.73 -8.13
CA LEU A 39 -11.03 -10.34 -8.56
C LEU A 39 -12.45 -9.78 -8.73
N ARG A 40 -13.36 -10.55 -9.36
CA ARG A 40 -14.74 -10.14 -9.56
C ARG A 40 -15.47 -9.95 -8.24
N GLU A 41 -15.39 -10.91 -7.32
CA GLU A 41 -16.03 -10.82 -6.01
C GLU A 41 -15.50 -9.63 -5.21
N ALA A 42 -14.19 -9.34 -5.26
CA ALA A 42 -13.60 -8.20 -4.58
C ALA A 42 -14.11 -6.86 -5.14
N VAL A 43 -14.20 -6.75 -6.46
CA VAL A 43 -14.74 -5.56 -7.14
C VAL A 43 -16.23 -5.36 -6.83
N GLU A 44 -17.05 -6.42 -6.99
CA GLU A 44 -18.49 -6.37 -6.73
C GLU A 44 -18.77 -6.09 -5.24
N GLY A 45 -18.00 -6.70 -4.31
CA GLY A 45 -18.11 -6.47 -2.87
C GLY A 45 -17.73 -5.03 -2.47
N ALA A 46 -16.68 -4.47 -3.05
CA ALA A 46 -16.29 -3.07 -2.84
C ALA A 46 -17.40 -2.12 -3.33
N ALA A 47 -17.92 -2.35 -4.53
CA ALA A 47 -19.01 -1.54 -5.10
C ALA A 47 -20.29 -1.65 -4.27
N ALA A 48 -20.67 -2.85 -3.83
CA ALA A 48 -21.85 -3.08 -2.99
C ALA A 48 -21.75 -2.37 -1.63
N ALA A 49 -20.54 -2.25 -1.08
CA ALA A 49 -20.27 -1.47 0.13
C ALA A 49 -20.21 0.04 -0.11
N GLY A 50 -20.33 0.50 -1.36
CA GLY A 50 -20.28 1.91 -1.74
C GLY A 50 -18.89 2.53 -1.72
N LEU A 51 -17.86 1.70 -1.86
CA LEU A 51 -16.47 2.18 -1.99
C LEU A 51 -16.24 2.72 -3.41
N PRO A 52 -15.46 3.80 -3.58
CA PRO A 52 -15.19 4.36 -4.89
C PRO A 52 -13.97 3.76 -5.60
N ALA A 53 -13.13 3.00 -4.90
CA ALA A 53 -11.84 2.54 -5.42
C ALA A 53 -11.45 1.15 -4.90
N ILE A 54 -10.55 0.52 -5.66
CA ILE A 54 -9.93 -0.76 -5.32
C ILE A 54 -8.46 -0.76 -5.73
N GLY A 55 -7.57 -1.23 -4.84
CA GLY A 55 -6.19 -1.56 -5.15
C GLY A 55 -6.11 -2.99 -5.69
N LEU A 56 -5.52 -3.18 -6.87
CA LEU A 56 -5.45 -4.48 -7.52
C LEU A 56 -4.08 -5.13 -7.38
N TRP A 57 -4.06 -6.45 -7.47
CA TRP A 57 -2.85 -7.24 -7.51
C TRP A 57 -2.69 -7.93 -8.86
N ARG A 58 -1.44 -7.99 -9.36
CA ARG A 58 -1.11 -8.51 -10.70
C ARG A 58 -1.47 -9.98 -10.88
N GLU A 59 -1.33 -10.79 -9.82
CA GLU A 59 -1.65 -12.22 -9.90
C GLU A 59 -3.15 -12.45 -10.24
N PRO A 60 -4.13 -11.94 -9.47
CA PRO A 60 -5.54 -12.07 -9.83
C PRO A 60 -5.92 -11.38 -11.15
N VAL A 61 -5.26 -10.26 -11.49
CA VAL A 61 -5.42 -9.61 -12.79
C VAL A 61 -4.97 -10.55 -13.93
N GLY A 62 -3.82 -11.23 -13.76
CA GLY A 62 -3.28 -12.18 -14.72
C GLY A 62 -4.19 -13.41 -14.91
N GLU A 63 -4.88 -13.87 -13.86
CA GLU A 63 -5.82 -15.00 -13.93
C GLU A 63 -7.00 -14.74 -14.88
N VAL A 64 -7.52 -13.52 -14.90
CA VAL A 64 -8.67 -13.14 -15.75
C VAL A 64 -8.27 -12.41 -17.03
N GLY A 65 -7.05 -11.92 -17.09
CA GLY A 65 -6.52 -11.05 -18.14
C GLY A 65 -6.86 -9.58 -17.94
N VAL A 66 -5.90 -8.69 -18.26
CA VAL A 66 -5.95 -7.23 -17.97
C VAL A 66 -7.21 -6.57 -18.53
N GLU A 67 -7.57 -6.85 -19.79
CA GLU A 67 -8.77 -6.28 -20.43
C GLU A 67 -10.07 -6.70 -19.73
N THR A 68 -10.12 -7.95 -19.24
CA THR A 68 -11.28 -8.44 -18.49
C THR A 68 -11.34 -7.81 -17.12
N ALA A 69 -10.19 -7.71 -16.41
CA ALA A 69 -10.10 -7.04 -15.13
C ALA A 69 -10.56 -5.58 -15.24
N ARG A 70 -10.08 -4.85 -16.26
CA ARG A 70 -10.50 -3.46 -16.53
C ARG A 70 -12.01 -3.34 -16.71
N ARG A 71 -12.62 -4.19 -17.55
CA ARG A 71 -14.08 -4.17 -17.74
C ARG A 71 -14.84 -4.45 -16.45
N ILE A 72 -14.41 -5.42 -15.64
CA ILE A 72 -15.05 -5.73 -14.36
C ILE A 72 -15.06 -4.49 -13.45
N VAL A 73 -13.95 -3.77 -13.37
CA VAL A 73 -13.83 -2.56 -12.54
C VAL A 73 -14.69 -1.42 -13.09
N ASP A 74 -14.67 -1.19 -14.41
CA ASP A 74 -15.47 -0.15 -15.07
C ASP A 74 -16.96 -0.39 -14.93
N ASP A 75 -17.41 -1.63 -15.15
CA ASP A 75 -18.82 -2.03 -15.02
C ASP A 75 -19.35 -1.82 -13.59
N ALA A 76 -18.48 -1.96 -12.59
CA ALA A 76 -18.78 -1.69 -11.18
C ALA A 76 -18.70 -0.20 -10.80
N GLY A 77 -18.22 0.66 -11.68
CA GLY A 77 -18.07 2.09 -11.45
C GLY A 77 -16.94 2.46 -10.49
N LEU A 78 -15.97 1.56 -10.28
CA LEU A 78 -14.81 1.81 -9.43
C LEU A 78 -13.64 2.39 -10.21
N ARG A 79 -12.73 3.08 -9.52
CA ARG A 79 -11.40 3.39 -10.02
C ARG A 79 -10.36 2.44 -9.41
N VAL A 80 -9.27 2.21 -10.12
CA VAL A 80 -8.13 1.47 -9.58
C VAL A 80 -7.21 2.45 -8.86
N SER A 81 -7.07 2.35 -7.53
CA SER A 81 -6.23 3.24 -6.71
C SER A 81 -4.74 2.98 -6.93
N SER A 82 -4.35 1.72 -7.05
CA SER A 82 -2.97 1.30 -7.28
C SER A 82 -2.93 -0.09 -7.92
N LEU A 83 -1.79 -0.42 -8.54
CA LEU A 83 -1.48 -1.79 -8.92
C LEU A 83 -0.29 -2.31 -8.10
N CYS A 84 -0.48 -3.38 -7.37
CA CYS A 84 0.57 -4.14 -6.71
C CYS A 84 0.90 -5.38 -7.56
N ARG A 85 2.12 -5.70 -7.84
CA ARG A 85 3.32 -4.94 -7.51
C ARG A 85 4.37 -5.08 -8.61
N GLY A 86 5.16 -4.06 -8.78
CA GLY A 86 6.45 -4.15 -9.43
C GLY A 86 7.58 -4.33 -8.42
N GLY A 87 8.82 -4.20 -8.86
CA GLY A 87 9.99 -4.22 -7.98
C GLY A 87 10.88 -5.45 -8.13
N PHE A 88 11.42 -5.94 -6.99
CA PHE A 88 12.36 -7.06 -6.89
C PHE A 88 13.66 -6.88 -7.67
N PHE A 89 14.29 -5.73 -7.47
CA PHE A 89 15.42 -5.25 -8.26
C PHE A 89 16.82 -5.65 -7.76
N THR A 90 16.92 -6.38 -6.66
CA THR A 90 18.16 -6.52 -5.87
C THR A 90 19.12 -7.58 -6.36
N ALA A 91 18.74 -8.37 -7.38
CA ALA A 91 19.58 -9.44 -7.92
C ALA A 91 20.99 -8.95 -8.28
N SER A 92 22.01 -9.70 -7.87
CA SER A 92 23.41 -9.44 -8.24
C SER A 92 23.74 -9.96 -9.66
N ASP A 93 23.03 -10.99 -10.11
CA ASP A 93 23.18 -11.55 -11.46
C ASP A 93 22.57 -10.63 -12.54
N PRO A 94 23.31 -10.26 -13.60
CA PRO A 94 22.80 -9.39 -14.65
C PRO A 94 21.60 -9.96 -15.42
N THR A 95 21.52 -11.28 -15.58
CA THR A 95 20.41 -11.93 -16.29
C THR A 95 19.14 -11.83 -15.47
N GLU A 96 19.20 -12.04 -14.16
CA GLU A 96 18.06 -11.88 -13.27
C GLU A 96 17.61 -10.42 -13.19
N ARG A 97 18.53 -9.45 -13.20
CA ARG A 97 18.18 -8.02 -13.30
C ARG A 97 17.45 -7.69 -14.59
N ALA A 98 17.90 -8.24 -15.73
CA ALA A 98 17.19 -8.03 -17.00
C ALA A 98 15.77 -8.60 -16.96
N LYS A 99 15.59 -9.81 -16.43
CA LYS A 99 14.25 -10.41 -16.24
C LYS A 99 13.34 -9.55 -15.34
N ALA A 100 13.89 -9.02 -14.23
CA ALA A 100 13.15 -8.13 -13.35
C ALA A 100 12.76 -6.83 -14.06
N HIS A 101 13.66 -6.26 -14.86
CA HIS A 101 13.36 -5.08 -15.68
C HIS A 101 12.22 -5.35 -16.66
N ASP A 102 12.29 -6.44 -17.43
CA ASP A 102 11.26 -6.83 -18.40
C ASP A 102 9.91 -7.11 -17.72
N ASP A 103 9.90 -7.69 -16.50
CA ASP A 103 8.68 -7.90 -15.73
C ASP A 103 8.06 -6.58 -15.28
N ASN A 104 8.89 -5.62 -14.88
CA ASN A 104 8.40 -4.30 -14.49
C ASN A 104 7.90 -3.46 -15.67
N LEU A 105 8.44 -3.63 -16.87
CA LEU A 105 7.85 -3.06 -18.09
C LEU A 105 6.44 -3.61 -18.33
N ARG A 106 6.23 -4.92 -18.16
CA ARG A 106 4.88 -5.51 -18.23
C ARG A 106 3.95 -4.97 -17.14
N ALA A 107 4.46 -4.78 -15.90
CA ALA A 107 3.67 -4.19 -14.82
C ALA A 107 3.22 -2.76 -15.14
N LEU A 108 4.04 -1.98 -15.81
CA LEU A 108 3.68 -0.64 -16.29
C LEU A 108 2.59 -0.70 -17.38
N ASP A 109 2.69 -1.65 -18.33
CA ASP A 109 1.65 -1.87 -19.35
C ASP A 109 0.32 -2.28 -18.69
N GLU A 110 0.35 -3.16 -17.70
CA GLU A 110 -0.82 -3.58 -16.92
C GLU A 110 -1.43 -2.40 -16.15
N ALA A 111 -0.63 -1.58 -15.46
CA ALA A 111 -1.11 -0.41 -14.73
C ALA A 111 -1.82 0.60 -15.66
N ALA A 112 -1.20 0.92 -16.79
CA ALA A 112 -1.78 1.81 -17.79
C ALA A 112 -3.09 1.27 -18.36
N ALA A 113 -3.14 -0.02 -18.69
CA ALA A 113 -4.35 -0.67 -19.22
C ALA A 113 -5.48 -0.73 -18.19
N LEU A 114 -5.16 -0.90 -16.90
CA LEU A 114 -6.13 -0.83 -15.79
C LEU A 114 -6.56 0.60 -15.45
N GLY A 115 -5.90 1.62 -16.01
CA GLY A 115 -6.23 3.02 -15.79
C GLY A 115 -5.81 3.56 -14.42
N THR A 116 -4.88 2.91 -13.76
CA THR A 116 -4.24 3.48 -12.57
C THR A 116 -2.97 4.23 -12.92
N THR A 117 -2.70 5.29 -12.18
CA THR A 117 -1.47 6.07 -12.32
C THR A 117 -0.38 5.66 -11.32
N VAL A 118 -0.63 4.65 -10.48
CA VAL A 118 0.30 4.23 -9.43
C VAL A 118 0.67 2.77 -9.59
N LEU A 119 1.96 2.50 -9.82
CA LEU A 119 2.55 1.17 -9.67
C LEU A 119 3.36 1.13 -8.38
N VAL A 120 2.91 0.31 -7.43
CA VAL A 120 3.62 0.08 -6.16
C VAL A 120 4.86 -0.77 -6.42
N LEU A 121 6.02 -0.29 -5.99
CA LEU A 121 7.29 -0.97 -6.13
C LEU A 121 7.78 -1.51 -4.77
N VAL A 122 7.78 -2.83 -4.64
CA VAL A 122 8.45 -3.53 -3.54
C VAL A 122 9.92 -3.74 -3.93
N PRO A 123 10.89 -3.10 -3.26
CA PRO A 123 12.27 -3.03 -3.77
C PRO A 123 12.97 -4.38 -3.95
N GLY A 124 12.55 -5.40 -3.19
CA GLY A 124 13.20 -6.70 -3.11
C GLY A 124 14.14 -6.81 -1.91
N GLY A 125 14.27 -8.02 -1.36
CA GLY A 125 15.16 -8.35 -0.27
C GLY A 125 16.60 -8.62 -0.72
N LEU A 126 17.45 -9.07 0.19
CA LEU A 126 18.78 -9.55 -0.16
C LEU A 126 18.70 -10.83 -1.01
N PRO A 127 19.46 -10.95 -2.08
CA PRO A 127 19.57 -12.22 -2.80
C PRO A 127 20.03 -13.36 -1.86
N PRO A 128 19.61 -14.61 -2.08
CA PRO A 128 20.02 -15.73 -1.24
C PRO A 128 21.54 -15.83 -1.09
N GLY A 129 22.01 -15.81 0.16
CA GLY A 129 23.44 -15.88 0.48
C GLY A 129 24.22 -14.57 0.33
N ASP A 130 23.61 -13.52 -0.20
CA ASP A 130 24.22 -12.18 -0.29
C ASP A 130 24.19 -11.49 1.09
N LYS A 131 25.21 -10.69 1.35
CA LYS A 131 25.35 -9.89 2.57
C LYS A 131 25.58 -8.41 2.26
N ASP A 132 25.64 -8.07 0.98
CA ASP A 132 25.88 -6.70 0.50
C ASP A 132 24.57 -5.89 0.45
N LEU A 133 24.12 -5.45 1.62
CA LEU A 133 22.91 -4.63 1.75
C LEU A 133 23.06 -3.28 1.03
N ALA A 134 24.25 -2.69 1.06
CA ALA A 134 24.51 -1.41 0.40
C ALA A 134 24.42 -1.55 -1.12
N GLY A 135 25.05 -2.58 -1.70
CA GLY A 135 24.96 -2.85 -3.13
C GLY A 135 23.54 -3.25 -3.56
N ALA A 136 22.79 -3.96 -2.73
CA ALA A 136 21.38 -4.26 -3.01
C ALA A 136 20.50 -2.99 -3.09
N ARG A 137 20.70 -2.03 -2.18
CA ARG A 137 20.05 -0.72 -2.22
C ARG A 137 20.43 0.08 -3.47
N GLN A 138 21.72 0.07 -3.81
CA GLN A 138 22.20 0.74 -5.02
C GLN A 138 21.56 0.14 -6.29
N ARG A 139 21.48 -1.19 -6.39
CA ARG A 139 20.83 -1.89 -7.52
C ARG A 139 19.34 -1.55 -7.61
N ALA A 140 18.64 -1.43 -6.48
CA ALA A 140 17.24 -1.01 -6.45
C ALA A 140 17.08 0.43 -6.98
N ALA A 141 17.92 1.37 -6.54
CA ALA A 141 17.88 2.75 -7.02
C ALA A 141 18.17 2.85 -8.53
N GLU A 142 19.17 2.12 -9.02
CA GLU A 142 19.50 2.06 -10.46
C GLU A 142 18.35 1.48 -11.30
N ALA A 143 17.66 0.46 -10.79
CA ALA A 143 16.54 -0.16 -11.49
C ALA A 143 15.32 0.78 -11.54
N VAL A 144 15.03 1.51 -10.46
CA VAL A 144 13.98 2.56 -10.48
C VAL A 144 14.31 3.60 -11.55
N ALA A 145 15.55 4.11 -11.57
CA ALA A 145 15.99 5.09 -12.57
C ALA A 145 15.81 4.58 -14.00
N ALA A 146 16.12 3.30 -14.25
CA ALA A 146 15.99 2.69 -15.57
C ALA A 146 14.53 2.54 -16.04
N LEU A 147 13.56 2.47 -15.12
CA LEU A 147 12.14 2.36 -15.45
C LEU A 147 11.44 3.69 -15.71
N VAL A 148 11.99 4.80 -15.20
CA VAL A 148 11.34 6.13 -15.28
C VAL A 148 10.90 6.50 -16.70
N PRO A 149 11.73 6.38 -17.77
CA PRO A 149 11.29 6.75 -19.11
C PRO A 149 10.05 5.99 -19.58
N ALA A 150 10.00 4.67 -19.29
CA ALA A 150 8.88 3.83 -19.66
C ALA A 150 7.61 4.14 -18.83
N ALA A 151 7.77 4.50 -17.56
CA ALA A 151 6.68 4.89 -16.68
C ALA A 151 6.05 6.22 -17.14
N VAL A 152 6.89 7.22 -17.47
CA VAL A 152 6.44 8.51 -18.00
C VAL A 152 5.67 8.37 -19.31
N GLU A 153 6.18 7.53 -20.23
CA GLU A 153 5.49 7.26 -21.51
C GLU A 153 4.07 6.72 -21.31
N ARG A 154 3.83 5.98 -20.23
CA ARG A 154 2.56 5.34 -19.89
C ARG A 154 1.70 6.15 -18.93
N GLY A 155 2.18 7.29 -18.45
CA GLY A 155 1.49 8.11 -17.46
C GLY A 155 1.36 7.44 -16.09
N VAL A 156 2.33 6.59 -15.74
CA VAL A 156 2.36 5.84 -14.47
C VAL A 156 3.47 6.38 -13.57
N THR A 157 3.14 6.68 -12.34
CA THR A 157 4.11 7.08 -11.31
C THR A 157 4.64 5.83 -10.59
N LEU A 158 5.95 5.74 -10.44
CA LEU A 158 6.61 4.68 -9.69
C LEU A 158 6.54 5.00 -8.20
N GLY A 159 5.75 4.25 -7.43
CA GLY A 159 5.62 4.42 -5.98
C GLY A 159 6.59 3.51 -5.22
N ILE A 160 7.69 4.02 -4.71
CA ILE A 160 8.63 3.23 -3.90
C ILE A 160 8.00 2.97 -2.54
N GLU A 161 7.83 1.71 -2.18
CA GLU A 161 7.35 1.31 -0.86
C GLU A 161 8.52 0.96 0.05
N PRO A 162 8.80 1.78 1.08
CA PRO A 162 9.74 1.38 2.12
C PRO A 162 9.11 0.27 2.96
N MET A 163 9.81 -0.86 3.08
CA MET A 163 9.32 -2.05 3.75
C MET A 163 9.81 -2.09 5.21
N ASN A 164 8.99 -2.57 6.13
CA ASN A 164 9.42 -2.77 7.51
C ASN A 164 10.76 -3.55 7.56
N PRO A 165 11.72 -3.18 8.43
CA PRO A 165 13.04 -3.81 8.51
C PRO A 165 13.03 -5.33 8.71
N ILE A 166 11.94 -5.90 9.25
CA ILE A 166 11.79 -7.35 9.37
C ILE A 166 11.87 -8.06 8.01
N TYR A 167 11.63 -7.33 6.92
CA TYR A 167 11.64 -7.82 5.55
C TYR A 167 12.94 -7.52 4.78
N ALA A 168 13.95 -6.94 5.42
CA ALA A 168 15.18 -6.55 4.72
C ALA A 168 15.88 -7.73 4.02
N ALA A 169 15.72 -8.94 4.55
CA ALA A 169 16.32 -10.14 3.98
C ALA A 169 15.55 -10.76 2.82
N ASP A 170 14.24 -10.51 2.70
CA ASP A 170 13.40 -11.26 1.74
C ASP A 170 12.52 -10.40 0.82
N ARG A 171 12.14 -9.19 1.23
CA ARG A 171 11.19 -8.36 0.46
C ARG A 171 11.63 -6.92 0.22
N GLY A 172 12.34 -6.26 1.15
CA GLY A 172 12.59 -4.83 1.04
C GLY A 172 13.87 -4.36 1.70
N VAL A 173 14.92 -4.09 0.90
CA VAL A 173 16.17 -3.49 1.38
C VAL A 173 16.06 -1.99 1.67
N ILE A 174 15.04 -1.33 1.15
CA ILE A 174 14.67 0.06 1.47
C ILE A 174 13.71 -0.01 2.66
N SER A 175 14.11 0.46 3.83
CA SER A 175 13.40 0.17 5.07
C SER A 175 12.90 1.41 5.82
N THR A 176 13.21 2.61 5.34
CA THR A 176 12.75 3.88 5.92
C THR A 176 12.20 4.80 4.85
N LEU A 177 11.29 5.69 5.24
CA LEU A 177 10.75 6.70 4.32
C LEU A 177 11.87 7.62 3.81
N ALA A 178 12.86 7.95 4.67
CA ALA A 178 14.03 8.72 4.26
C ALA A 178 14.79 8.05 3.11
N GLN A 179 15.03 6.74 3.18
CA GLN A 179 15.74 6.00 2.12
C GLN A 179 14.96 5.99 0.79
N ALA A 180 13.63 5.86 0.85
CA ALA A 180 12.79 5.94 -0.34
C ALA A 180 12.81 7.34 -0.95
N LEU A 181 12.76 8.39 -0.13
CA LEU A 181 12.84 9.79 -0.55
C LEU A 181 14.20 10.13 -1.16
N ASP A 182 15.31 9.62 -0.61
CA ASP A 182 16.64 9.83 -1.18
C ASP A 182 16.75 9.33 -2.63
N ILE A 183 15.97 8.31 -3.00
CA ILE A 183 15.86 7.84 -4.38
C ILE A 183 14.87 8.73 -5.17
N ALA A 184 13.68 8.97 -4.62
CA ALA A 184 12.59 9.64 -5.32
C ALA A 184 12.91 11.11 -5.65
N GLU A 185 13.68 11.80 -4.83
CA GLU A 185 14.08 13.20 -5.03
C GLU A 185 14.99 13.43 -6.25
N GLY A 186 15.58 12.37 -6.80
CA GLY A 186 16.30 12.44 -8.07
C GLY A 186 15.41 12.64 -9.31
N PHE A 187 14.07 12.59 -9.13
CA PHE A 187 13.07 12.64 -10.20
C PHE A 187 11.95 13.63 -9.86
N ALA A 188 11.12 13.97 -10.85
CA ALA A 188 9.93 14.78 -10.59
C ALA A 188 8.89 13.98 -9.76
N PRO A 189 8.04 14.65 -8.94
CA PRO A 189 7.05 13.96 -8.09
C PRO A 189 6.07 13.06 -8.85
N HIS A 190 5.73 13.43 -10.09
CA HIS A 190 4.86 12.63 -10.94
C HIS A 190 5.56 11.45 -11.65
N GLU A 191 6.89 11.37 -11.57
CA GLU A 191 7.70 10.27 -12.12
C GLU A 191 7.96 9.20 -11.05
N VAL A 192 8.48 9.65 -9.88
CA VAL A 192 8.79 8.77 -8.75
C VAL A 192 8.28 9.39 -7.45
N GLY A 193 7.41 8.69 -6.79
CA GLY A 193 6.89 9.00 -5.47
C GLY A 193 7.16 7.89 -4.46
N VAL A 194 6.52 8.01 -3.31
CA VAL A 194 6.62 7.05 -2.21
C VAL A 194 5.24 6.54 -1.81
N VAL A 195 5.17 5.28 -1.44
CA VAL A 195 4.01 4.67 -0.80
C VAL A 195 4.18 4.79 0.71
N VAL A 196 3.16 5.31 1.37
CA VAL A 196 3.12 5.43 2.82
C VAL A 196 2.20 4.34 3.36
N ASP A 197 2.79 3.25 3.85
CA ASP A 197 2.05 2.17 4.51
C ASP A 197 2.30 2.22 6.02
N THR A 198 1.21 2.25 6.79
CA THR A 198 1.29 2.34 8.25
C THR A 198 2.03 1.14 8.86
N PHE A 199 1.84 -0.08 8.33
CA PHE A 199 2.55 -1.28 8.81
C PHE A 199 4.06 -1.17 8.67
N HIS A 200 4.52 -0.52 7.62
CA HIS A 200 5.93 -0.42 7.31
C HIS A 200 6.62 0.74 8.04
N LEU A 201 5.90 1.80 8.38
CA LEU A 201 6.48 3.06 8.83
C LEU A 201 6.15 3.48 10.27
N TRP A 202 5.15 2.87 10.93
CA TRP A 202 4.68 3.31 12.25
C TRP A 202 5.78 3.35 13.33
N TRP A 203 6.77 2.50 13.21
CA TRP A 203 7.90 2.35 14.13
C TRP A 203 9.05 3.34 13.87
N GLU A 204 9.06 3.99 12.69
CA GLU A 204 10.20 4.81 12.25
C GLU A 204 10.29 6.10 13.07
N PRO A 205 11.41 6.33 13.79
CA PRO A 205 11.64 7.60 14.45
C PRO A 205 11.71 8.74 13.43
N GLY A 206 11.00 9.85 13.67
CA GLY A 206 11.00 11.01 12.78
C GLY A 206 10.12 10.84 11.52
N VAL A 207 9.21 9.87 11.51
CA VAL A 207 8.28 9.72 10.38
C VAL A 207 7.48 10.99 10.06
N PRO A 208 7.02 11.81 11.02
CA PRO A 208 6.30 13.05 10.71
C PRO A 208 7.15 14.03 9.89
N GLU A 209 8.44 14.17 10.20
CA GLU A 209 9.38 15.02 9.47
C GLU A 209 9.61 14.48 8.04
N GLN A 210 9.70 13.16 7.89
CA GLN A 210 9.85 12.55 6.56
C GLN A 210 8.56 12.64 5.74
N LEU A 211 7.39 12.55 6.35
CA LEU A 211 6.10 12.79 5.67
C LEU A 211 6.01 14.25 5.18
N ALA A 212 6.41 15.22 6.02
CA ALA A 212 6.47 16.62 5.60
C ALA A 212 7.45 16.84 4.44
N ARG A 213 8.62 16.14 4.45
CA ARG A 213 9.58 16.14 3.34
C ARG A 213 9.00 15.53 2.08
N ALA A 214 8.22 14.45 2.21
CA ALA A 214 7.62 13.76 1.07
C ALA A 214 6.64 14.67 0.31
N GLY A 215 5.77 15.40 1.00
CA GLY A 215 4.84 16.34 0.39
C GLY A 215 4.04 15.71 -0.75
N GLU A 216 4.07 16.33 -1.92
CA GLU A 216 3.38 15.88 -3.13
C GLU A 216 3.90 14.55 -3.72
N ARG A 217 5.01 14.00 -3.17
CA ARG A 217 5.54 12.69 -3.57
C ARG A 217 4.81 11.52 -2.91
N ILE A 218 3.90 11.74 -1.97
CA ILE A 218 3.05 10.67 -1.44
C ILE A 218 2.05 10.28 -2.53
N VAL A 219 2.23 9.11 -3.15
CA VAL A 219 1.38 8.64 -4.26
C VAL A 219 0.34 7.61 -3.84
N ALA A 220 0.54 6.96 -2.70
CA ALA A 220 -0.42 6.06 -2.08
C ALA A 220 -0.32 6.14 -0.55
N TYR A 221 -1.46 6.03 0.13
CA TYR A 221 -1.55 5.89 1.58
C TYR A 221 -2.27 4.59 1.92
N GLN A 222 -1.53 3.62 2.46
CA GLN A 222 -2.04 2.31 2.83
C GLN A 222 -2.12 2.19 4.35
N VAL A 223 -3.22 1.60 4.83
CA VAL A 223 -3.52 1.50 6.26
C VAL A 223 -3.88 0.08 6.65
N CYS A 224 -3.23 -0.39 7.68
CA CYS A 224 -3.57 -1.56 8.48
C CYS A 224 -2.85 -1.47 9.82
N ASP A 225 -3.20 -2.29 10.79
CA ASP A 225 -2.55 -2.26 12.10
C ASP A 225 -1.40 -3.27 12.21
N TRP A 226 -0.53 -3.02 13.19
CA TRP A 226 0.52 -3.91 13.64
C TRP A 226 0.07 -4.66 14.87
N ILE A 227 -0.14 -5.98 14.74
CA ILE A 227 -0.64 -6.81 15.82
C ILE A 227 0.48 -7.60 16.52
N THR A 228 0.24 -7.96 17.78
CA THR A 228 1.12 -8.84 18.57
C THR A 228 0.29 -9.91 19.30
N PRO A 229 0.85 -11.12 19.51
CA PRO A 229 2.20 -11.56 19.15
C PRO A 229 2.39 -11.68 17.63
N LEU A 230 3.61 -11.44 17.14
CA LEU A 230 3.89 -11.64 15.72
C LEU A 230 3.71 -13.12 15.36
N PRO A 231 3.02 -13.43 14.26
CA PRO A 231 2.92 -14.80 13.75
C PRO A 231 4.27 -15.31 13.24
N ALA A 232 4.38 -16.63 13.04
CA ALA A 232 5.59 -17.24 12.51
C ALA A 232 5.94 -16.72 11.11
N ASP A 233 4.95 -16.49 10.25
CA ASP A 233 5.10 -15.72 9.02
C ASP A 233 4.72 -14.26 9.31
N SER A 234 5.74 -13.40 9.39
CA SER A 234 5.55 -11.97 9.66
C SER A 234 4.72 -11.22 8.59
N LEU A 235 4.56 -11.79 7.39
CA LEU A 235 3.66 -11.23 6.38
C LEU A 235 2.21 -11.16 6.89
N LEU A 236 1.81 -12.11 7.73
CA LEU A 236 0.46 -12.22 8.30
C LEU A 236 0.27 -11.41 9.60
N ALA A 237 1.19 -10.49 9.90
CA ALA A 237 1.18 -9.70 11.14
C ALA A 237 0.34 -8.42 11.05
N ARG A 238 -0.34 -8.19 9.93
CA ARG A 238 -1.25 -7.05 9.75
C ARG A 238 -2.58 -7.33 10.44
N GLY A 239 -3.22 -6.28 10.95
CA GLY A 239 -4.54 -6.36 11.57
C GLY A 239 -5.49 -5.29 11.05
N MET A 240 -6.76 -5.39 11.42
CA MET A 240 -7.72 -4.33 11.17
C MET A 240 -7.34 -3.08 11.99
N MET A 241 -7.53 -1.91 11.44
CA MET A 241 -7.23 -0.64 12.12
C MET A 241 -7.87 -0.61 13.52
N GLY A 242 -7.03 -0.37 14.55
CA GLY A 242 -7.42 -0.33 15.95
C GLY A 242 -7.32 -1.67 16.70
N ASP A 243 -6.85 -2.74 16.06
CA ASP A 243 -6.62 -4.03 16.71
C ASP A 243 -5.19 -4.18 17.27
N GLY A 244 -4.31 -3.23 16.96
CA GLY A 244 -2.88 -3.30 17.29
C GLY A 244 -2.33 -2.06 17.98
N HIS A 245 -1.20 -1.56 17.48
CA HIS A 245 -0.39 -0.57 18.19
C HIS A 245 -0.22 0.78 17.45
N ILE A 246 -0.80 0.95 16.27
CA ILE A 246 -0.59 2.15 15.44
C ILE A 246 -1.52 3.29 15.89
N ASP A 247 -0.94 4.46 16.15
CA ASP A 247 -1.71 5.69 16.39
C ASP A 247 -2.19 6.30 15.05
N PHE A 248 -3.32 5.77 14.53
CA PHE A 248 -3.90 6.23 13.27
C PHE A 248 -4.22 7.73 13.27
N PRO A 249 -4.82 8.30 14.33
CA PRO A 249 -5.06 9.74 14.41
C PRO A 249 -3.80 10.59 14.21
N ALA A 250 -2.69 10.24 14.88
CA ALA A 250 -1.45 10.99 14.76
C ALA A 250 -0.81 10.79 13.38
N PHE A 251 -0.74 9.55 12.90
CA PHE A 251 -0.14 9.22 11.62
C PHE A 251 -0.91 9.85 10.45
N THR A 252 -2.24 9.73 10.44
CA THR A 252 -3.10 10.29 9.38
C THR A 252 -3.04 11.80 9.33
N ARG A 253 -3.03 12.49 10.50
CA ARG A 253 -2.83 13.95 10.51
C ARG A 253 -1.51 14.37 9.89
N ALA A 254 -0.43 13.62 10.09
CA ALA A 254 0.86 13.92 9.47
C ALA A 254 0.81 13.73 7.95
N VAL A 255 0.15 12.68 7.45
CA VAL A 255 -0.09 12.46 6.01
C VAL A 255 -0.95 13.57 5.39
N ALA A 256 -2.03 13.97 6.07
CA ALA A 256 -2.89 15.06 5.63
C ALA A 256 -2.15 16.41 5.61
N ALA A 257 -1.36 16.68 6.66
CA ALA A 257 -0.53 17.90 6.75
C ALA A 257 0.55 17.97 5.65
N ALA A 258 1.01 16.82 5.14
CA ALA A 258 1.90 16.73 3.99
C ALA A 258 1.19 17.03 2.65
N GLY A 259 -0.14 17.20 2.65
CA GLY A 259 -0.93 17.56 1.47
C GLY A 259 -1.51 16.40 0.68
N TYR A 260 -1.47 15.17 1.19
CA TYR A 260 -2.03 14.03 0.48
C TYR A 260 -3.57 14.08 0.43
N THR A 261 -4.12 14.01 -0.77
CA THR A 261 -5.57 14.05 -1.03
C THR A 261 -6.11 12.83 -1.77
N GLY A 262 -5.26 11.85 -2.05
CA GLY A 262 -5.61 10.61 -2.75
C GLY A 262 -6.45 9.63 -1.91
N ASP A 263 -6.64 8.43 -2.45
CA ASP A 263 -7.35 7.35 -1.77
C ASP A 263 -6.57 6.82 -0.56
N VAL A 264 -7.31 6.32 0.43
CA VAL A 264 -6.76 5.59 1.57
C VAL A 264 -7.09 4.12 1.37
N GLU A 265 -6.07 3.32 1.14
CA GLU A 265 -6.20 1.93 0.78
C GLU A 265 -5.99 1.03 2.01
N VAL A 266 -6.93 0.16 2.31
CA VAL A 266 -6.79 -0.79 3.41
C VAL A 266 -6.19 -2.07 2.86
N GLU A 267 -4.98 -2.42 3.35
CA GLU A 267 -4.24 -3.60 2.91
C GLU A 267 -3.90 -4.51 4.10
N ILE A 268 -4.57 -5.65 4.18
CA ILE A 268 -4.42 -6.58 5.30
C ILE A 268 -4.04 -7.97 4.82
N PHE A 269 -2.88 -8.43 5.28
CA PHE A 269 -2.43 -9.82 5.17
C PHE A 269 -2.58 -10.46 6.55
N HIS A 270 -3.65 -11.25 6.73
CA HIS A 270 -3.93 -11.91 8.00
C HIS A 270 -4.81 -13.14 7.80
N ALA A 271 -4.41 -14.28 8.37
CA ALA A 271 -5.09 -15.55 8.13
C ALA A 271 -6.57 -15.53 8.58
N ASP A 272 -6.88 -14.96 9.74
CA ASP A 272 -8.24 -14.93 10.26
C ASP A 272 -9.12 -13.93 9.50
N VAL A 273 -8.55 -12.81 9.03
CA VAL A 273 -9.26 -11.86 8.16
C VAL A 273 -9.63 -12.54 6.84
N TRP A 274 -8.70 -13.29 6.26
CA TRP A 274 -8.93 -14.04 5.03
C TRP A 274 -9.93 -15.21 5.19
N ALA A 275 -10.04 -15.78 6.40
CA ALA A 275 -11.01 -16.84 6.69
C ALA A 275 -12.42 -16.32 6.98
N ALA A 276 -12.58 -15.04 7.29
CA ALA A 276 -13.87 -14.42 7.54
C ALA A 276 -14.66 -14.17 6.24
N PRO A 277 -16.00 -14.09 6.30
CA PRO A 277 -16.82 -13.65 5.17
C PRO A 277 -16.38 -12.27 4.68
N GLY A 278 -16.12 -12.13 3.37
CA GLY A 278 -15.55 -10.90 2.83
C GLY A 278 -16.43 -9.66 3.07
N GLU A 279 -17.74 -9.82 3.04
CA GLU A 279 -18.71 -8.74 3.34
C GLU A 279 -18.56 -8.22 4.78
N GLU A 280 -18.27 -9.11 5.74
CA GLU A 280 -18.03 -8.73 7.13
C GLU A 280 -16.67 -8.02 7.27
N VAL A 281 -15.67 -8.46 6.52
CA VAL A 281 -14.35 -7.81 6.45
C VAL A 281 -14.49 -6.39 5.92
N VAL A 282 -15.17 -6.21 4.78
CA VAL A 282 -15.37 -4.88 4.17
C VAL A 282 -16.21 -3.96 5.06
N ALA A 283 -17.26 -4.47 5.69
CA ALA A 283 -18.08 -3.70 6.64
C ALA A 283 -17.26 -3.25 7.86
N THR A 284 -16.43 -4.14 8.41
CA THR A 284 -15.53 -3.81 9.52
C THR A 284 -14.49 -2.78 9.12
N MET A 285 -13.87 -2.96 7.96
CA MET A 285 -12.91 -2.04 7.37
C MET A 285 -13.52 -0.62 7.23
N ALA A 286 -14.70 -0.51 6.62
CA ALA A 286 -15.38 0.76 6.43
C ALA A 286 -15.70 1.46 7.76
N ARG A 287 -16.18 0.72 8.75
CA ARG A 287 -16.46 1.25 10.10
C ARG A 287 -15.17 1.75 10.77
N ARG A 288 -14.10 0.95 10.77
CA ARG A 288 -12.82 1.33 11.39
C ARG A 288 -12.15 2.51 10.71
N TYR A 289 -12.26 2.59 9.38
CA TYR A 289 -11.77 3.75 8.62
C TYR A 289 -12.48 5.04 9.04
N VAL A 290 -13.80 5.03 9.11
CA VAL A 290 -14.61 6.20 9.53
C VAL A 290 -14.35 6.57 11.00
N GLU A 291 -14.01 5.61 11.85
CA GLU A 291 -13.71 5.83 13.26
C GLU A 291 -12.30 6.39 13.50
N LEU A 292 -11.29 5.84 12.83
CA LEU A 292 -9.89 6.02 13.21
C LEU A 292 -9.05 6.82 12.21
N VAL A 293 -9.46 6.86 10.94
CA VAL A 293 -8.65 7.45 9.86
C VAL A 293 -9.33 8.68 9.27
N GLN A 294 -10.54 8.54 8.76
CA GLN A 294 -11.25 9.57 8.02
C GLN A 294 -11.38 10.92 8.77
N PRO A 295 -11.61 10.98 10.10
CA PRO A 295 -11.72 12.26 10.80
C PRO A 295 -10.43 13.08 10.87
N HIS A 296 -9.33 12.50 10.44
CA HIS A 296 -7.98 13.07 10.52
C HIS A 296 -7.35 13.37 9.14
N LEU A 297 -8.12 13.16 8.05
CA LEU A 297 -7.73 13.44 6.66
C LEU A 297 -7.94 14.90 6.27
#